data_5b7b4aa5cb0ffcee49d100f86a8bc2e9
#
_entry.id   5b7b4aa5cb0ffcee49d100f86a8bc2e9
#
_cell.length_a   1.000
_cell.length_b   1.000
_cell.length_c   1.000
_cell.angle_alpha   90.00
_cell.angle_beta   90.00
_cell.angle_gamma   90.00
#
_symmetry.space_group_name_H-M   'P 1'
#
loop_
_entity.id
_entity.type
_entity.pdbx_description
1 polymer ?
#
loop_
_entity_poly.entity_id
_entity_poly.type
_entity_poly.pdbx_seq_one_letter_code
_entity_poly.pdbx_strand_id
1 'polypeptide(L)'
;MRIAYLLEDTSIAGGTRVAAAHADALTDRGHEVTLVTRGGPLTWRASRARWLHVDDFGKLDPAAYDFMVGTFWTTLQRTFAIAGERGVHFCQGYEGSFTAYQKSRPQIDAAYRLPLPKITVSPHLVPICRAFYDDATYVGQIVDAEFYQPRVPRQGERPRVLVVGPAQADFKGIDVAYDAVRHARELGAGFDLIRASQWAPAEGEPHELAAEFHVGISTKEMAELIASCDVFLGTSRAQEGFGLPAAEALASGVPAVLSEIPSFLSWDARHDYALFAGEGDAAMFGVQLAALLRDATLRERLSASGRQVVEQFRAERTAVTLERWFASRLSG
;
A
#
# COMPACT_ATOMS: atom_id res chain seq x y z
N MET A 1 -19.57 14.02 10.42
CA MET A 1 -18.80 13.47 11.56
C MET A 1 -17.48 14.21 11.65
N ARG A 2 -16.94 14.36 12.85
CA ARG A 2 -15.62 14.93 13.15
C ARG A 2 -14.66 13.79 13.46
N ILE A 3 -13.65 13.58 12.62
CA ILE A 3 -12.76 12.42 12.68
C ILE A 3 -11.30 12.88 12.73
N ALA A 4 -10.52 12.40 13.70
CA ALA A 4 -9.08 12.65 13.77
C ALA A 4 -8.28 11.40 13.42
N TYR A 5 -7.35 11.51 12.47
CA TYR A 5 -6.34 10.48 12.20
C TYR A 5 -5.02 10.85 12.86
N LEU A 6 -4.54 10.04 13.79
CA LEU A 6 -3.29 10.24 14.50
C LEU A 6 -2.15 9.58 13.73
N LEU A 7 -1.29 10.40 13.13
CA LEU A 7 -0.15 9.95 12.34
C LEU A 7 1.11 9.94 13.20
N GLU A 8 1.84 8.82 13.17
CA GLU A 8 3.15 8.73 13.82
C GLU A 8 4.18 9.62 13.13
N ASP A 9 4.16 9.65 11.80
CA ASP A 9 5.16 10.28 10.94
C ASP A 9 4.48 10.93 9.73
N THR A 10 5.15 11.92 9.15
CA THR A 10 4.74 12.62 7.93
C THR A 10 5.70 12.41 6.75
N SER A 11 6.66 11.50 6.89
CA SER A 11 7.56 11.12 5.79
C SER A 11 6.80 10.42 4.64
N ILE A 12 7.48 10.32 3.51
CA ILE A 12 6.96 9.57 2.35
C ILE A 12 6.90 8.08 2.73
N ALA A 13 5.73 7.64 3.17
CA ALA A 13 5.48 6.24 3.53
C ALA A 13 4.09 5.83 3.06
N GLY A 14 3.94 4.55 2.69
CA GLY A 14 2.67 3.99 2.24
C GLY A 14 1.55 4.20 3.26
N GLY A 15 1.84 3.99 4.54
CA GLY A 15 0.88 4.14 5.62
C GLY A 15 0.36 5.57 5.80
N THR A 16 1.23 6.56 5.77
CA THR A 16 0.85 7.97 5.85
C THR A 16 0.02 8.38 4.64
N ARG A 17 0.39 7.90 3.45
CA ARG A 17 -0.34 8.17 2.20
C ARG A 17 -1.75 7.61 2.23
N VAL A 18 -1.93 6.38 2.71
CA VAL A 18 -3.25 5.75 2.82
C VAL A 18 -4.13 6.46 3.83
N ALA A 19 -3.60 6.82 4.99
CA ALA A 19 -4.36 7.58 5.99
C ALA A 19 -4.81 8.95 5.44
N ALA A 20 -3.94 9.65 4.71
CA ALA A 20 -4.30 10.90 4.04
C ALA A 20 -5.36 10.71 2.94
N ALA A 21 -5.28 9.61 2.15
CA ALA A 21 -6.28 9.31 1.13
C ALA A 21 -7.66 9.00 1.74
N HIS A 22 -7.71 8.27 2.86
CA HIS A 22 -8.96 8.04 3.60
C HIS A 22 -9.54 9.34 4.15
N ALA A 23 -8.69 10.20 4.74
CA ALA A 23 -9.09 11.50 5.27
C ALA A 23 -9.66 12.41 4.16
N ASP A 24 -8.99 12.47 3.01
CA ASP A 24 -9.44 13.23 1.84
C ASP A 24 -10.79 12.72 1.32
N ALA A 25 -10.94 11.40 1.19
CA ALA A 25 -12.15 10.78 0.68
C ALA A 25 -13.37 11.02 1.59
N LEU A 26 -13.18 11.03 2.92
CA LEU A 26 -14.22 11.40 3.88
C LEU A 26 -14.51 12.91 3.87
N THR A 27 -13.48 13.76 3.69
CA THR A 27 -13.64 15.20 3.56
C THR A 27 -14.50 15.55 2.33
N ASP A 28 -14.26 14.91 1.20
CA ASP A 28 -15.05 15.06 -0.03
C ASP A 28 -16.53 14.69 0.16
N ARG A 29 -16.83 13.86 1.15
CA ARG A 29 -18.20 13.49 1.54
C ARG A 29 -18.82 14.41 2.60
N GLY A 30 -18.15 15.52 2.92
CA GLY A 30 -18.64 16.53 3.84
C GLY A 30 -18.39 16.25 5.33
N HIS A 31 -17.44 15.36 5.65
CA HIS A 31 -17.00 15.15 7.03
C HIS A 31 -15.86 16.11 7.40
N GLU A 32 -15.79 16.50 8.68
CA GLU A 32 -14.70 17.30 9.21
C GLU A 32 -13.56 16.36 9.63
N VAL A 33 -12.55 16.22 8.76
CA VAL A 33 -11.43 15.30 9.03
C VAL A 33 -10.16 16.07 9.35
N THR A 34 -9.47 15.65 10.40
CA THR A 34 -8.22 16.24 10.84
C THR A 34 -7.11 15.19 10.84
N LEU A 35 -6.04 15.47 10.12
CA LEU A 35 -4.80 14.72 10.21
C LEU A 35 -3.96 15.34 11.32
N VAL A 36 -3.77 14.62 12.41
CA VAL A 36 -3.03 15.08 13.60
C VAL A 36 -1.63 14.47 13.60
N THR A 37 -0.63 15.31 13.76
CA THR A 37 0.77 14.89 13.71
C THR A 37 1.63 15.64 14.73
N ARG A 38 2.71 15.00 15.17
CA ARG A 38 3.77 15.63 15.99
C ARG A 38 4.86 16.27 15.12
N GLY A 39 4.86 16.02 13.81
CA GLY A 39 5.71 16.64 12.80
C GLY A 39 5.02 17.75 12.03
N GLY A 40 5.69 18.23 10.97
CA GLY A 40 5.12 19.19 10.03
C GLY A 40 4.02 18.58 9.14
N PRO A 41 3.37 19.39 8.28
CA PRO A 41 2.40 18.89 7.32
C PRO A 41 3.08 18.00 6.27
N LEU A 42 2.27 17.23 5.53
CA LEU A 42 2.75 16.51 4.35
C LEU A 42 3.21 17.52 3.29
N THR A 43 4.50 17.50 2.94
CA THR A 43 5.06 18.38 1.91
C THR A 43 5.04 17.75 0.51
N TRP A 44 4.90 16.43 0.44
CA TRP A 44 4.96 15.63 -0.78
C TRP A 44 3.58 15.27 -1.37
N ARG A 45 2.49 15.62 -0.65
CA ARG A 45 1.11 15.41 -1.07
C ARG A 45 0.23 16.54 -0.57
N ALA A 46 -0.61 17.11 -1.43
CA ALA A 46 -1.72 17.95 -1.01
C ALA A 46 -2.81 17.08 -0.34
N SER A 47 -3.43 17.60 0.72
CA SER A 47 -4.57 16.99 1.38
C SER A 47 -5.69 18.01 1.55
N ARG A 48 -6.94 17.56 1.44
CA ARG A 48 -8.16 18.36 1.69
C ARG A 48 -8.57 18.31 3.15
N ALA A 49 -8.08 17.32 3.90
CA ALA A 49 -8.28 17.24 5.33
C ALA A 49 -7.49 18.34 6.06
N ARG A 50 -8.02 18.79 7.17
CA ARG A 50 -7.36 19.78 8.03
C ARG A 50 -6.08 19.19 8.66
N TRP A 51 -5.02 19.98 8.73
CA TRP A 51 -3.81 19.65 9.48
C TRP A 51 -3.84 20.24 10.86
N LEU A 52 -3.44 19.44 11.86
CA LEU A 52 -3.22 19.88 13.23
C LEU A 52 -1.87 19.35 13.74
N HIS A 53 -0.97 20.26 14.05
CA HIS A 53 0.26 19.94 14.75
C HIS A 53 0.03 19.94 16.26
N VAL A 54 0.54 18.92 16.96
CA VAL A 54 0.57 18.82 18.43
C VAL A 54 1.92 18.26 18.87
N ASP A 55 2.47 18.76 19.97
CA ASP A 55 3.68 18.18 20.57
C ASP A 55 3.39 16.81 21.21
N ASP A 56 2.20 16.65 21.76
CA ASP A 56 1.71 15.43 22.41
C ASP A 56 0.23 15.22 22.06
N PHE A 57 -0.12 14.04 21.56
CA PHE A 57 -1.50 13.66 21.31
C PHE A 57 -2.39 13.75 22.56
N GLY A 58 -1.83 13.61 23.77
CA GLY A 58 -2.56 13.77 25.03
C GLY A 58 -3.15 15.17 25.27
N LYS A 59 -2.74 16.18 24.47
CA LYS A 59 -3.30 17.54 24.51
C LYS A 59 -4.58 17.71 23.65
N LEU A 60 -4.96 16.69 22.89
CA LEU A 60 -6.19 16.73 22.10
C LEU A 60 -7.41 16.70 23.02
N ASP A 61 -8.38 17.57 22.72
CA ASP A 61 -9.70 17.49 23.35
C ASP A 61 -10.52 16.35 22.71
N PRO A 62 -10.79 15.25 23.41
CA PRO A 62 -11.56 14.15 22.85
C PRO A 62 -13.00 14.54 22.54
N ALA A 63 -13.57 15.59 23.15
CA ALA A 63 -14.93 16.07 22.85
C ALA A 63 -15.04 16.78 21.49
N ALA A 64 -13.90 17.19 20.92
CA ALA A 64 -13.85 17.79 19.59
C ALA A 64 -14.09 16.78 18.45
N TYR A 65 -14.00 15.47 18.71
CA TYR A 65 -14.07 14.42 17.69
C TYR A 65 -15.10 13.35 18.05
N ASP A 66 -15.79 12.88 17.03
CA ASP A 66 -16.70 11.73 17.13
C ASP A 66 -15.90 10.42 17.11
N PHE A 67 -14.77 10.39 16.37
CA PHE A 67 -13.81 9.28 16.33
C PHE A 67 -12.36 9.76 16.29
N MET A 68 -11.47 8.97 16.90
CA MET A 68 -10.02 9.15 16.81
C MET A 68 -9.38 7.85 16.31
N VAL A 69 -8.64 7.94 15.21
CA VAL A 69 -8.09 6.79 14.48
C VAL A 69 -6.59 6.72 14.66
N GLY A 70 -6.09 5.71 15.38
CA GLY A 70 -4.67 5.39 15.45
C GLY A 70 -4.23 4.64 14.19
N THR A 71 -3.16 5.11 13.55
CA THR A 71 -2.74 4.60 12.24
C THR A 71 -1.49 3.73 12.27
N PHE A 72 -0.85 3.61 13.43
CA PHE A 72 0.36 2.84 13.64
C PHE A 72 0.42 2.34 15.08
N TRP A 73 1.08 1.22 15.35
CA TRP A 73 1.07 0.60 16.69
C TRP A 73 1.47 1.54 17.85
N THR A 74 2.40 2.49 17.60
CA THR A 74 2.82 3.48 18.61
C THR A 74 1.74 4.50 18.94
N THR A 75 0.78 4.74 18.05
CA THR A 75 -0.32 5.69 18.27
C THR A 75 -1.50 5.05 19.01
N LEU A 76 -1.63 3.70 19.00
CA LEU A 76 -2.83 3.00 19.49
C LEU A 76 -3.07 3.20 20.99
N GLN A 77 -2.04 3.11 21.82
CA GLN A 77 -2.18 3.30 23.25
C GLN A 77 -2.67 4.72 23.59
N ARG A 78 -2.16 5.71 22.87
CA ARG A 78 -2.62 7.11 23.03
C ARG A 78 -4.04 7.28 22.53
N THR A 79 -4.37 6.71 21.37
CA THR A 79 -5.74 6.72 20.84
C THR A 79 -6.72 6.15 21.85
N PHE A 80 -6.43 4.99 22.43
CA PHE A 80 -7.29 4.37 23.44
C PHE A 80 -7.40 5.22 24.71
N ALA A 81 -6.30 5.73 25.22
CA ALA A 81 -6.28 6.52 26.45
C ALA A 81 -7.09 7.83 26.33
N ILE A 82 -7.12 8.46 25.14
CA ILE A 82 -7.78 9.74 24.90
C ILE A 82 -9.24 9.53 24.49
N ALA A 83 -9.50 8.63 23.56
CA ALA A 83 -10.80 8.49 22.92
C ALA A 83 -11.69 7.40 23.55
N GLY A 84 -11.11 6.44 24.31
CA GLY A 84 -11.85 5.31 24.85
C GLY A 84 -12.60 4.54 23.75
N GLU A 85 -13.91 4.39 23.90
CA GLU A 85 -14.79 3.69 22.94
C GLU A 85 -14.89 4.35 21.57
N ARG A 86 -14.53 5.64 21.44
CA ARG A 86 -14.46 6.37 20.17
C ARG A 86 -13.14 6.19 19.44
N GLY A 87 -12.21 5.43 20.05
CA GLY A 87 -10.93 5.10 19.44
C GLY A 87 -11.10 4.00 18.38
N VAL A 88 -10.33 4.09 17.29
CA VAL A 88 -10.33 3.13 16.19
C VAL A 88 -8.89 2.81 15.84
N HIS A 89 -8.60 1.54 15.58
CA HIS A 89 -7.32 1.10 15.03
C HIS A 89 -7.42 0.95 13.52
N PHE A 90 -6.65 1.74 12.76
CA PHE A 90 -6.50 1.59 11.31
C PHE A 90 -5.30 0.70 11.01
N CYS A 91 -5.55 -0.58 10.77
CA CYS A 91 -4.53 -1.59 10.46
C CYS A 91 -4.21 -1.60 8.96
N GLN A 92 -2.97 -1.29 8.62
CA GLN A 92 -2.44 -1.25 7.26
C GLN A 92 -1.47 -2.40 6.96
N GLY A 93 -1.14 -3.18 7.97
CA GLY A 93 -0.27 -4.35 8.00
C GLY A 93 -0.05 -4.74 9.45
N TYR A 94 0.35 -5.97 9.71
CA TYR A 94 0.70 -6.37 11.06
C TYR A 94 2.20 -6.15 11.29
N GLU A 95 2.55 -5.04 11.94
CA GLU A 95 3.94 -4.61 12.12
C GLU A 95 4.76 -5.61 12.94
N GLY A 96 4.12 -6.42 13.78
CA GLY A 96 4.78 -7.51 14.53
C GLY A 96 5.35 -8.64 13.67
N SER A 97 5.00 -8.69 12.38
CA SER A 97 5.59 -9.61 11.40
C SER A 97 6.86 -9.07 10.73
N PHE A 98 7.14 -7.75 10.80
CA PHE A 98 8.28 -7.16 10.13
C PHE A 98 9.59 -7.43 10.89
N THR A 99 10.62 -7.83 10.18
CA THR A 99 11.95 -8.10 10.75
C THR A 99 12.50 -6.91 11.53
N ALA A 100 12.28 -5.70 11.03
CA ALA A 100 12.71 -4.46 11.67
C ALA A 100 12.08 -4.25 13.07
N TYR A 101 10.91 -4.83 13.34
CA TYR A 101 10.18 -4.66 14.60
C TYR A 101 10.17 -5.89 15.51
N GLN A 102 11.00 -6.90 15.24
CA GLN A 102 11.06 -8.14 16.03
C GLN A 102 11.27 -7.89 17.53
N LYS A 103 12.15 -6.93 17.88
CA LYS A 103 12.38 -6.55 19.28
C LYS A 103 11.20 -5.87 19.95
N SER A 104 10.35 -5.20 19.18
CA SER A 104 9.16 -4.49 19.66
C SER A 104 7.88 -5.33 19.55
N ARG A 105 7.96 -6.57 19.08
CA ARG A 105 6.80 -7.43 18.87
C ARG A 105 5.89 -7.56 20.11
N PRO A 106 6.42 -7.76 21.34
CA PRO A 106 5.55 -7.83 22.52
C PRO A 106 4.74 -6.56 22.76
N GLN A 107 5.32 -5.38 22.50
CA GLN A 107 4.65 -4.08 22.61
C GLN A 107 3.60 -3.90 21.51
N ILE A 108 3.91 -4.33 20.28
CA ILE A 108 2.97 -4.32 19.15
C ILE A 108 1.78 -5.22 19.48
N ASP A 109 2.02 -6.46 19.90
CA ASP A 109 0.97 -7.39 20.30
C ASP A 109 0.09 -6.83 21.41
N ALA A 110 0.67 -6.17 22.41
CA ALA A 110 -0.07 -5.51 23.47
C ALA A 110 -0.96 -4.36 22.93
N ALA A 111 -0.44 -3.55 22.01
CA ALA A 111 -1.20 -2.49 21.35
C ALA A 111 -2.35 -3.04 20.50
N TYR A 112 -2.15 -4.16 19.81
CA TYR A 112 -3.19 -4.82 19.02
C TYR A 112 -4.30 -5.44 19.89
N ARG A 113 -4.02 -5.81 21.16
CA ARG A 113 -5.02 -6.30 22.13
C ARG A 113 -5.87 -5.21 22.75
N LEU A 114 -5.54 -3.94 22.55
CA LEU A 114 -6.39 -2.85 23.02
C LEU A 114 -7.82 -3.01 22.45
N PRO A 115 -8.87 -2.72 23.25
CA PRO A 115 -10.27 -2.84 22.83
C PRO A 115 -10.66 -1.69 21.89
N LEU A 116 -9.94 -1.57 20.82
CA LEU A 116 -10.19 -0.64 19.72
C LEU A 116 -10.77 -1.43 18.54
N PRO A 117 -11.98 -1.09 18.04
CA PRO A 117 -12.46 -1.61 16.77
C PRO A 117 -11.42 -1.39 15.68
N LYS A 118 -11.22 -2.41 14.83
CA LYS A 118 -10.17 -2.38 13.80
C LYS A 118 -10.78 -2.25 12.41
N ILE A 119 -10.29 -1.29 11.66
CA ILE A 119 -10.53 -1.19 10.21
C ILE A 119 -9.28 -1.59 9.46
N THR A 120 -9.41 -2.36 8.39
CA THR A 120 -8.28 -2.89 7.64
C THR A 120 -8.32 -2.50 6.17
N VAL A 121 -7.14 -2.34 5.57
CA VAL A 121 -6.97 -2.01 4.14
C VAL A 121 -7.06 -3.23 3.23
N SER A 122 -7.06 -4.43 3.78
CA SER A 122 -7.08 -5.67 3.01
C SER A 122 -7.86 -6.77 3.75
N PRO A 123 -8.62 -7.62 3.02
CA PRO A 123 -9.39 -8.71 3.63
C PRO A 123 -8.55 -9.68 4.46
N HIS A 124 -7.32 -10.01 4.01
CA HIS A 124 -6.45 -10.96 4.72
C HIS A 124 -5.98 -10.46 6.10
N LEU A 125 -6.02 -9.14 6.36
CA LEU A 125 -5.68 -8.57 7.66
C LEU A 125 -6.79 -8.77 8.71
N VAL A 126 -8.03 -9.00 8.29
CA VAL A 126 -9.16 -9.19 9.22
C VAL A 126 -8.92 -10.36 10.18
N PRO A 127 -8.62 -11.59 9.74
CA PRO A 127 -8.35 -12.70 10.66
C PRO A 127 -7.11 -12.45 11.53
N ILE A 128 -6.08 -11.77 11.02
CA ILE A 128 -4.90 -11.38 11.82
C ILE A 128 -5.31 -10.44 12.95
N CYS A 129 -6.10 -9.41 12.65
CA CYS A 129 -6.61 -8.47 13.66
C CYS A 129 -7.51 -9.16 14.68
N ARG A 130 -8.40 -10.04 14.24
CA ARG A 130 -9.33 -10.78 15.11
C ARG A 130 -8.63 -11.73 16.09
N ALA A 131 -7.44 -12.20 15.77
CA ALA A 131 -6.64 -12.98 16.70
C ALA A 131 -6.20 -12.18 17.95
N PHE A 132 -6.23 -10.84 17.90
CA PHE A 132 -5.92 -9.95 19.01
C PHE A 132 -7.17 -9.33 19.65
N TYR A 133 -8.15 -8.93 18.83
CA TYR A 133 -9.42 -8.35 19.28
C TYR A 133 -10.48 -8.59 18.19
N ASP A 134 -11.60 -9.21 18.54
CA ASP A 134 -12.55 -9.81 17.58
C ASP A 134 -13.33 -8.81 16.70
N ASP A 135 -13.29 -7.51 17.02
CA ASP A 135 -13.94 -6.49 16.22
C ASP A 135 -13.00 -5.93 15.14
N ALA A 136 -12.96 -6.60 13.99
CA ALA A 136 -12.20 -6.16 12.82
C ALA A 136 -13.01 -6.26 11.54
N THR A 137 -12.95 -5.21 10.71
CA THR A 137 -13.71 -5.07 9.46
C THR A 137 -12.82 -4.55 8.33
N TYR A 138 -12.91 -5.17 7.16
CA TYR A 138 -12.32 -4.64 5.95
C TYR A 138 -13.14 -3.44 5.45
N VAL A 139 -12.49 -2.29 5.26
CA VAL A 139 -13.13 -1.05 4.80
C VAL A 139 -12.68 -0.59 3.42
N GLY A 140 -11.72 -1.28 2.83
CA GLY A 140 -11.18 -0.94 1.53
C GLY A 140 -9.82 -0.23 1.61
N GLN A 141 -9.21 -0.12 0.44
CA GLN A 141 -7.99 0.63 0.18
C GLN A 141 -8.28 1.68 -0.89
N ILE A 142 -7.48 2.74 -0.93
CA ILE A 142 -7.57 3.76 -1.98
C ILE A 142 -6.31 3.73 -2.82
N VAL A 143 -6.50 3.62 -4.13
CA VAL A 143 -5.49 3.94 -5.15
C VAL A 143 -5.81 5.33 -5.68
N ASP A 144 -4.83 6.23 -5.66
CA ASP A 144 -5.02 7.63 -6.05
C ASP A 144 -5.42 7.76 -7.54
N ALA A 145 -6.21 8.78 -7.85
CA ALA A 145 -6.81 8.97 -9.17
C ALA A 145 -5.77 9.12 -10.30
N GLU A 146 -4.57 9.61 -9.98
CA GLU A 146 -3.45 9.77 -10.89
C GLU A 146 -3.05 8.45 -11.57
N PHE A 147 -3.24 7.30 -10.91
CA PHE A 147 -2.89 5.98 -11.45
C PHE A 147 -3.94 5.38 -12.39
N TYR A 148 -5.15 5.96 -12.46
CA TYR A 148 -6.19 5.49 -13.38
C TYR A 148 -6.11 6.12 -14.77
N GLN A 149 -5.00 6.78 -15.09
CA GLN A 149 -4.77 7.34 -16.43
C GLN A 149 -4.45 6.21 -17.43
N PRO A 150 -4.93 6.34 -18.69
CA PRO A 150 -4.60 5.36 -19.72
C PRO A 150 -3.09 5.32 -19.97
N ARG A 151 -2.55 4.10 -19.99
CA ARG A 151 -1.17 3.89 -20.45
C ARG A 151 -1.04 4.27 -21.91
N VAL A 152 0.04 4.97 -22.27
CA VAL A 152 0.43 5.20 -23.66
C VAL A 152 1.44 4.12 -24.06
N PRO A 153 1.08 3.13 -24.90
CA PRO A 153 2.01 2.09 -25.33
C PRO A 153 3.19 2.70 -26.07
N ARG A 154 4.40 2.31 -25.69
CA ARG A 154 5.64 2.67 -26.39
C ARG A 154 5.85 1.68 -27.54
N GLN A 155 5.95 2.19 -28.78
CA GLN A 155 6.17 1.34 -29.96
C GLN A 155 7.65 1.33 -30.34
N GLY A 156 8.19 0.13 -30.63
CA GLY A 156 9.53 -0.03 -31.18
C GLY A 156 10.68 0.18 -30.19
N GLU A 157 10.39 0.44 -28.91
CA GLU A 157 11.39 0.60 -27.86
C GLU A 157 11.57 -0.70 -27.07
N ARG A 158 12.72 -0.80 -26.39
CA ARG A 158 13.00 -1.92 -25.50
C ARG A 158 11.99 -1.94 -24.34
N PRO A 159 11.36 -3.09 -24.01
CA PRO A 159 10.40 -3.18 -22.93
C PRO A 159 10.98 -2.71 -21.59
N ARG A 160 10.16 -2.09 -20.75
CA ARG A 160 10.51 -1.57 -19.42
C ARG A 160 9.82 -2.39 -18.33
N VAL A 161 10.59 -2.95 -17.42
CA VAL A 161 10.13 -3.73 -16.27
C VAL A 161 10.32 -2.89 -15.02
N LEU A 162 9.25 -2.61 -14.29
CA LEU A 162 9.27 -1.80 -13.09
C LEU A 162 9.28 -2.66 -11.82
N VAL A 163 10.17 -2.32 -10.89
CA VAL A 163 10.22 -2.86 -9.51
C VAL A 163 10.20 -1.68 -8.54
N VAL A 164 9.26 -1.67 -7.59
CA VAL A 164 9.06 -0.57 -6.64
C VAL A 164 9.22 -1.05 -5.20
N GLY A 165 9.97 -0.29 -4.43
CA GLY A 165 10.16 -0.48 -2.99
C GLY A 165 11.62 -0.42 -2.58
N PRO A 166 11.91 -0.11 -1.30
CA PRO A 166 13.25 -0.07 -0.78
C PRO A 166 13.76 -1.50 -0.49
N ALA A 167 15.03 -1.76 -0.84
CA ALA A 167 15.67 -3.04 -0.52
C ALA A 167 15.92 -3.22 0.99
N GLN A 168 15.94 -2.11 1.75
CA GLN A 168 16.03 -2.10 3.21
C GLN A 168 14.78 -2.68 3.90
N ALA A 169 13.65 -2.75 3.21
CA ALA A 169 12.43 -3.40 3.68
C ALA A 169 12.38 -4.83 3.10
N ASP A 170 12.89 -5.79 3.86
CA ASP A 170 13.04 -7.18 3.45
C ASP A 170 11.76 -7.83 2.90
N PHE A 171 10.60 -7.44 3.46
CA PHE A 171 9.29 -7.92 2.98
C PHE A 171 8.93 -7.44 1.56
N LYS A 172 9.67 -6.50 0.97
CA LYS A 172 9.51 -6.11 -0.44
C LYS A 172 10.12 -7.10 -1.43
N GLY A 173 11.01 -8.00 -0.94
CA GLY A 173 11.61 -9.05 -1.76
C GLY A 173 12.42 -8.52 -2.94
N ILE A 174 13.10 -7.38 -2.77
CA ILE A 174 13.87 -6.74 -3.85
C ILE A 174 15.05 -7.65 -4.29
N ASP A 175 15.60 -8.43 -3.38
CA ASP A 175 16.58 -9.50 -3.67
C ASP A 175 16.01 -10.50 -4.68
N VAL A 176 14.80 -11.00 -4.43
CA VAL A 176 14.10 -11.92 -5.34
C VAL A 176 13.83 -11.28 -6.71
N ALA A 177 13.49 -9.97 -6.74
CA ALA A 177 13.27 -9.25 -7.99
C ALA A 177 14.53 -9.20 -8.86
N TYR A 178 15.69 -8.92 -8.27
CA TYR A 178 16.96 -8.91 -9.01
C TYR A 178 17.34 -10.29 -9.53
N ASP A 179 17.14 -11.35 -8.74
CA ASP A 179 17.39 -12.71 -9.18
C ASP A 179 16.44 -13.15 -10.30
N ALA A 180 15.16 -12.77 -10.20
CA ALA A 180 14.19 -12.98 -11.28
C ALA A 180 14.56 -12.25 -12.58
N VAL A 181 15.08 -11.02 -12.47
CA VAL A 181 15.59 -10.26 -13.62
C VAL A 181 16.76 -10.97 -14.28
N ARG A 182 17.71 -11.47 -13.50
CA ARG A 182 18.85 -12.26 -14.04
C ARG A 182 18.34 -13.50 -14.77
N HIS A 183 17.45 -14.25 -14.14
CA HIS A 183 16.88 -15.47 -14.72
C HIS A 183 16.09 -15.19 -16.02
N ALA A 184 15.26 -14.14 -16.06
CA ALA A 184 14.57 -13.76 -17.29
C ALA A 184 15.52 -13.38 -18.42
N ARG A 185 16.62 -12.69 -18.12
CA ARG A 185 17.68 -12.36 -19.10
C ARG A 185 18.42 -13.61 -19.60
N GLU A 186 18.71 -14.58 -18.73
CA GLU A 186 19.28 -15.90 -19.12
C GLU A 186 18.35 -16.67 -20.06
N LEU A 187 17.03 -16.53 -19.89
CA LEU A 187 16.03 -17.07 -20.81
C LEU A 187 15.92 -16.27 -22.13
N GLY A 188 16.77 -15.25 -22.34
CA GLY A 188 16.84 -14.47 -23.57
C GLY A 188 15.83 -13.32 -23.61
N ALA A 189 15.20 -12.91 -22.52
CA ALA A 189 14.32 -11.74 -22.50
C ALA A 189 15.18 -10.45 -22.47
N GLY A 190 14.96 -9.57 -23.46
CA GLY A 190 15.62 -8.28 -23.56
C GLY A 190 14.71 -7.18 -23.03
N PHE A 191 15.08 -6.48 -21.94
CA PHE A 191 14.33 -5.39 -21.33
C PHE A 191 15.20 -4.48 -20.47
N ASP A 192 14.71 -3.28 -20.19
CA ASP A 192 15.30 -2.34 -19.25
C ASP A 192 14.63 -2.50 -17.89
N LEU A 193 15.44 -2.72 -16.85
CA LEU A 193 14.95 -2.72 -15.47
C LEU A 193 14.85 -1.27 -15.00
N ILE A 194 13.68 -0.90 -14.48
CA ILE A 194 13.40 0.40 -13.87
C ILE A 194 13.16 0.17 -12.39
N ARG A 195 13.90 0.87 -11.55
CA ARG A 195 13.76 0.83 -10.10
C ARG A 195 13.16 2.14 -9.59
N ALA A 196 12.22 2.03 -8.65
CA ALA A 196 11.76 3.17 -7.89
C ALA A 196 11.73 2.85 -6.40
N SER A 197 12.24 3.74 -5.57
CA SER A 197 12.32 3.57 -4.12
C SER A 197 12.14 4.91 -3.40
N GLN A 198 11.63 4.87 -2.18
CA GLN A 198 11.60 6.06 -1.33
C GLN A 198 13.00 6.41 -0.78
N TRP A 199 13.93 5.44 -0.76
CA TRP A 199 15.30 5.61 -0.28
C TRP A 199 16.32 5.28 -1.37
N ALA A 200 17.53 5.79 -1.19
CA ALA A 200 18.67 5.41 -2.03
C ALA A 200 18.92 3.89 -1.98
N PRO A 201 19.60 3.33 -2.98
CA PRO A 201 19.96 1.92 -2.99
C PRO A 201 20.56 1.47 -1.66
N ALA A 202 20.19 0.28 -1.20
CA ALA A 202 20.79 -0.31 -0.01
C ALA A 202 22.27 -0.69 -0.28
N GLU A 203 23.06 -0.78 0.78
CA GLU A 203 24.41 -1.30 0.67
C GLU A 203 24.38 -2.71 0.08
N GLY A 204 25.14 -2.94 -0.99
CA GLY A 204 25.18 -4.22 -1.72
C GLY A 204 23.97 -4.49 -2.63
N GLU A 205 23.00 -3.57 -2.75
CA GLU A 205 21.95 -3.69 -3.75
C GLU A 205 22.56 -3.60 -5.16
N PRO A 206 22.32 -4.58 -6.07
CA PRO A 206 22.90 -4.58 -7.41
C PRO A 206 22.17 -3.60 -8.35
N HIS A 207 22.10 -2.33 -7.93
CA HIS A 207 21.34 -1.27 -8.60
C HIS A 207 21.89 -0.94 -10.00
N GLU A 208 23.12 -1.32 -10.30
CA GLU A 208 23.76 -1.22 -11.64
C GLU A 208 23.06 -2.08 -12.70
N LEU A 209 22.25 -3.06 -12.29
CA LEU A 209 21.41 -3.83 -13.21
C LEU A 209 20.21 -3.04 -13.72
N ALA A 210 19.82 -1.95 -13.04
CA ALA A 210 18.76 -1.07 -13.44
C ALA A 210 19.27 -0.04 -14.47
N ALA A 211 18.50 0.18 -15.53
CA ALA A 211 18.75 1.24 -16.49
C ALA A 211 18.42 2.64 -15.90
N GLU A 212 17.44 2.67 -14.99
CA GLU A 212 17.04 3.88 -14.27
C GLU A 212 16.75 3.54 -12.81
N PHE A 213 17.13 4.44 -11.89
CA PHE A 213 16.82 4.32 -10.46
C PHE A 213 16.26 5.66 -9.94
N HIS A 214 14.98 5.66 -9.58
CA HIS A 214 14.25 6.85 -9.11
C HIS A 214 14.11 6.81 -7.58
N VAL A 215 14.47 7.91 -6.91
CA VAL A 215 14.45 8.02 -5.45
C VAL A 215 13.50 9.13 -5.01
N GLY A 216 12.54 8.81 -4.13
CA GLY A 216 11.71 9.80 -3.44
C GLY A 216 10.84 10.63 -4.37
N ILE A 217 10.44 10.12 -5.53
CA ILE A 217 9.61 10.83 -6.50
C ILE A 217 8.18 11.02 -5.98
N SER A 218 7.54 12.08 -6.44
CA SER A 218 6.16 12.42 -6.08
C SER A 218 5.15 11.40 -6.63
N THR A 219 3.92 11.43 -6.12
CA THR A 219 2.82 10.57 -6.62
C THR A 219 2.58 10.76 -8.11
N LYS A 220 2.64 12.01 -8.60
CA LYS A 220 2.48 12.30 -10.02
C LYS A 220 3.60 11.71 -10.88
N GLU A 221 4.84 11.91 -10.47
CA GLU A 221 6.02 11.35 -11.17
C GLU A 221 5.98 9.80 -11.14
N MET A 222 5.53 9.20 -10.03
CA MET A 222 5.35 7.75 -9.95
C MET A 222 4.27 7.26 -10.92
N ALA A 223 3.15 7.98 -11.06
CA ALA A 223 2.10 7.60 -12.03
C ALA A 223 2.61 7.69 -13.48
N GLU A 224 3.36 8.74 -13.82
CA GLU A 224 4.01 8.89 -15.12
C GLU A 224 5.04 7.77 -15.38
N LEU A 225 5.85 7.45 -14.38
CA LEU A 225 6.83 6.37 -14.46
C LEU A 225 6.16 5.01 -14.68
N ILE A 226 5.14 4.68 -13.88
CA ILE A 226 4.37 3.43 -14.03
C ILE A 226 3.77 3.35 -15.44
N ALA A 227 3.10 4.41 -15.90
CA ALA A 227 2.47 4.45 -17.21
C ALA A 227 3.48 4.28 -18.38
N SER A 228 4.77 4.57 -18.14
CA SER A 228 5.85 4.38 -19.11
C SER A 228 6.41 2.96 -19.14
N CYS A 229 5.99 2.08 -18.23
CA CYS A 229 6.50 0.71 -18.11
C CYS A 229 5.57 -0.32 -18.77
N ASP A 230 6.14 -1.46 -19.16
CA ASP A 230 5.43 -2.52 -19.88
C ASP A 230 4.98 -3.65 -18.95
N VAL A 231 5.73 -3.92 -17.89
CA VAL A 231 5.45 -4.96 -16.89
C VAL A 231 5.83 -4.46 -15.50
N PHE A 232 5.01 -4.77 -14.52
CA PHE A 232 5.32 -4.60 -13.12
C PHE A 232 5.74 -5.94 -12.52
N LEU A 233 6.84 -5.95 -11.75
CA LEU A 233 7.34 -7.11 -11.03
C LEU A 233 7.23 -6.86 -9.52
N GLY A 234 6.30 -7.57 -8.85
CA GLY A 234 6.00 -7.41 -7.44
C GLY A 234 6.33 -8.65 -6.63
N THR A 235 7.52 -8.68 -6.04
CA THR A 235 8.12 -9.82 -5.35
C THR A 235 7.94 -9.78 -3.83
N SER A 236 6.97 -9.01 -3.33
CA SER A 236 6.71 -8.85 -1.89
C SER A 236 6.48 -10.19 -1.20
N ARG A 237 6.81 -10.25 0.10
CA ARG A 237 6.63 -11.41 0.97
C ARG A 237 5.30 -11.32 1.74
N ALA A 238 4.93 -12.38 2.43
CA ALA A 238 3.63 -12.52 3.14
C ALA A 238 3.33 -11.42 4.17
N GLN A 239 4.34 -10.66 4.62
CA GLN A 239 4.18 -9.52 5.51
C GLN A 239 3.59 -8.28 4.82
N GLU A 240 3.49 -8.25 3.48
CA GLU A 240 2.90 -7.14 2.73
C GLU A 240 1.45 -6.91 3.17
N GLY A 241 1.13 -5.67 3.58
CA GLY A 241 -0.20 -5.33 4.07
C GLY A 241 -1.25 -5.19 2.97
N PHE A 242 -0.87 -4.63 1.82
CA PHE A 242 -1.77 -4.46 0.67
C PHE A 242 -1.02 -4.56 -0.67
N GLY A 243 0.11 -3.88 -0.81
CA GLY A 243 0.86 -3.83 -2.07
C GLY A 243 0.43 -2.71 -3.01
N LEU A 244 0.33 -1.47 -2.49
CA LEU A 244 -0.06 -0.30 -3.28
C LEU A 244 0.62 -0.20 -4.65
N PRO A 245 1.96 -0.36 -4.79
CA PRO A 245 2.61 -0.23 -6.10
C PRO A 245 2.08 -1.21 -7.16
N ALA A 246 1.70 -2.42 -6.74
CA ALA A 246 1.10 -3.40 -7.65
C ALA A 246 -0.32 -2.97 -8.08
N ALA A 247 -1.14 -2.48 -7.13
CA ALA A 247 -2.47 -1.96 -7.44
C ALA A 247 -2.41 -0.72 -8.35
N GLU A 248 -1.43 0.16 -8.14
CA GLU A 248 -1.16 1.35 -8.96
C GLU A 248 -0.74 0.96 -10.39
N ALA A 249 0.12 -0.05 -10.53
CA ALA A 249 0.50 -0.59 -11.84
C ALA A 249 -0.72 -1.15 -12.58
N LEU A 250 -1.55 -1.96 -11.92
CA LEU A 250 -2.77 -2.49 -12.52
C LEU A 250 -3.78 -1.40 -12.87
N ALA A 251 -3.93 -0.36 -12.05
CA ALA A 251 -4.80 0.80 -12.32
C ALA A 251 -4.36 1.56 -13.56
N SER A 252 -3.05 1.70 -13.75
CA SER A 252 -2.46 2.29 -14.96
C SER A 252 -2.53 1.35 -16.17
N GLY A 253 -3.00 0.10 -16.00
CA GLY A 253 -3.07 -0.91 -17.06
C GLY A 253 -1.73 -1.56 -17.39
N VAL A 254 -0.78 -1.52 -16.46
CA VAL A 254 0.49 -2.23 -16.57
C VAL A 254 0.29 -3.65 -16.01
N PRO A 255 0.43 -4.69 -16.85
CA PRO A 255 0.27 -6.07 -16.39
C PRO A 255 1.40 -6.45 -15.44
N ALA A 256 1.12 -7.36 -14.51
CA ALA A 256 2.03 -7.68 -13.42
C ALA A 256 2.37 -9.17 -13.31
N VAL A 257 3.59 -9.43 -12.78
CA VAL A 257 3.96 -10.71 -12.16
C VAL A 257 4.06 -10.45 -10.66
N LEU A 258 3.29 -11.17 -9.85
CA LEU A 258 3.14 -10.94 -8.41
C LEU A 258 3.48 -12.19 -7.60
N SER A 259 3.88 -11.99 -6.35
CA SER A 259 3.99 -13.09 -5.38
C SER A 259 2.63 -13.70 -5.09
N GLU A 260 2.58 -15.01 -4.94
CA GLU A 260 1.40 -15.73 -4.45
C GLU A 260 1.30 -15.59 -2.90
N ILE A 261 0.89 -14.40 -2.46
CA ILE A 261 0.79 -14.03 -1.03
C ILE A 261 -0.63 -13.57 -0.67
N PRO A 262 -1.04 -13.70 0.62
CA PRO A 262 -2.40 -13.39 1.05
C PRO A 262 -2.89 -11.99 0.66
N SER A 263 -2.02 -10.97 0.69
CA SER A 263 -2.41 -9.61 0.33
C SER A 263 -2.87 -9.51 -1.12
N PHE A 264 -2.08 -10.02 -2.06
CA PHE A 264 -2.43 -9.99 -3.49
C PHE A 264 -3.60 -10.92 -3.79
N LEU A 265 -3.59 -12.16 -3.31
CA LEU A 265 -4.66 -13.12 -3.56
C LEU A 265 -6.03 -12.70 -3.01
N SER A 266 -6.06 -11.81 -2.01
CA SER A 266 -7.31 -11.31 -1.42
C SER A 266 -8.04 -10.28 -2.28
N TRP A 267 -7.44 -9.77 -3.37
CA TRP A 267 -8.07 -8.75 -4.21
C TRP A 267 -9.21 -9.30 -5.07
N ASP A 268 -9.05 -10.50 -5.63
CA ASP A 268 -10.09 -11.18 -6.41
C ASP A 268 -9.86 -12.70 -6.38
N ALA A 269 -10.91 -13.44 -6.08
CA ALA A 269 -10.87 -14.90 -5.94
C ALA A 269 -10.57 -15.66 -7.24
N ARG A 270 -10.69 -15.03 -8.42
CA ARG A 270 -10.37 -15.65 -9.71
C ARG A 270 -8.87 -15.75 -9.95
N HIS A 271 -8.08 -14.85 -9.36
CA HIS A 271 -6.63 -14.75 -9.51
C HIS A 271 -6.15 -14.66 -10.98
N ASP A 272 -6.99 -14.08 -11.87
CA ASP A 272 -6.75 -14.00 -13.32
C ASP A 272 -6.26 -12.61 -13.79
N TYR A 273 -5.91 -11.73 -12.87
CA TYR A 273 -5.53 -10.34 -13.10
C TYR A 273 -4.00 -10.09 -13.14
N ALA A 274 -3.20 -11.11 -12.84
CA ALA A 274 -1.74 -11.09 -12.90
C ALA A 274 -1.22 -12.50 -13.19
N LEU A 275 0.07 -12.65 -13.50
CA LEU A 275 0.76 -13.92 -13.34
C LEU A 275 1.26 -14.02 -11.89
N PHE A 276 1.20 -15.21 -11.32
CA PHE A 276 1.61 -15.45 -9.93
C PHE A 276 2.77 -16.42 -9.85
N ALA A 277 3.74 -16.14 -8.95
CA ALA A 277 4.84 -17.03 -8.63
C ALA A 277 4.91 -17.21 -7.11
N GLY A 278 5.33 -18.37 -6.66
CA GLY A 278 5.51 -18.66 -5.23
C GLY A 278 6.41 -17.64 -4.55
N GLU A 279 6.11 -17.29 -3.29
CA GLU A 279 6.93 -16.37 -2.51
C GLU A 279 8.41 -16.82 -2.50
N GLY A 280 9.31 -15.93 -2.92
CA GLY A 280 10.75 -16.20 -2.97
C GLY A 280 11.23 -17.04 -4.16
N ASP A 281 10.34 -17.54 -5.03
CA ASP A 281 10.72 -18.34 -6.21
C ASP A 281 11.17 -17.45 -7.38
N ALA A 282 12.39 -16.93 -7.27
CA ALA A 282 13.00 -16.07 -8.30
C ALA A 282 13.02 -16.72 -9.70
N ALA A 283 13.19 -18.05 -9.78
CA ALA A 283 13.22 -18.76 -11.05
C ALA A 283 11.85 -18.70 -11.75
N MET A 284 10.76 -18.99 -11.02
CA MET A 284 9.40 -18.90 -11.55
C MET A 284 9.04 -17.46 -11.91
N PHE A 285 9.41 -16.48 -11.08
CA PHE A 285 9.25 -15.06 -11.43
C PHE A 285 9.95 -14.71 -12.76
N GLY A 286 11.18 -15.20 -12.98
CA GLY A 286 11.92 -15.00 -14.21
C GLY A 286 11.24 -15.65 -15.42
N VAL A 287 10.71 -16.86 -15.29
CA VAL A 287 9.93 -17.56 -16.33
C VAL A 287 8.66 -16.79 -16.67
N GLN A 288 7.88 -16.37 -15.68
CA GLN A 288 6.65 -15.62 -15.87
C GLN A 288 6.91 -14.24 -16.48
N LEU A 289 7.98 -13.56 -16.06
CA LEU A 289 8.41 -12.29 -16.62
C LEU A 289 8.78 -12.45 -18.11
N ALA A 290 9.59 -13.44 -18.43
CA ALA A 290 9.97 -13.72 -19.83
C ALA A 290 8.77 -14.06 -20.72
N ALA A 291 7.81 -14.83 -20.20
CA ALA A 291 6.57 -15.16 -20.91
C ALA A 291 5.74 -13.89 -21.16
N LEU A 292 5.55 -13.06 -20.13
CA LEU A 292 4.76 -11.82 -20.24
C LEU A 292 5.40 -10.81 -21.20
N LEU A 293 6.73 -10.72 -21.24
CA LEU A 293 7.43 -9.85 -22.19
C LEU A 293 7.29 -10.28 -23.66
N ARG A 294 7.18 -11.59 -23.92
CA ARG A 294 7.07 -12.14 -25.27
C ARG A 294 5.66 -12.15 -25.83
N ASP A 295 4.64 -12.24 -25.00
CA ASP A 295 3.24 -12.40 -25.38
C ASP A 295 2.44 -11.11 -25.20
N ALA A 296 2.23 -10.36 -26.29
CA ALA A 296 1.46 -9.12 -26.27
C ALA A 296 -0.02 -9.36 -25.94
N THR A 297 -0.62 -10.46 -26.45
CA THR A 297 -2.02 -10.81 -26.18
C THR A 297 -2.23 -11.12 -24.71
N LEU A 298 -1.28 -11.81 -24.07
CA LEU A 298 -1.29 -12.07 -22.62
C LEU A 298 -1.22 -10.75 -21.85
N ARG A 299 -0.32 -9.82 -22.24
CA ARG A 299 -0.23 -8.50 -21.61
C ARG A 299 -1.54 -7.72 -21.72
N GLU A 300 -2.18 -7.68 -22.88
CA GLU A 300 -3.47 -6.99 -23.08
C GLU A 300 -4.58 -7.59 -22.22
N ARG A 301 -4.67 -8.91 -22.17
CA ARG A 301 -5.64 -9.61 -21.33
C ARG A 301 -5.45 -9.29 -19.84
N LEU A 302 -4.22 -9.39 -19.32
CA LEU A 302 -3.91 -9.12 -17.91
C LEU A 302 -4.06 -7.64 -17.57
N SER A 303 -3.75 -6.73 -18.50
CA SER A 303 -4.03 -5.31 -18.34
C SER A 303 -5.53 -5.04 -18.14
N ALA A 304 -6.38 -5.66 -18.94
CA ALA A 304 -7.83 -5.52 -18.83
C ALA A 304 -8.37 -6.10 -17.50
N SER A 305 -7.98 -7.35 -17.17
CA SER A 305 -8.37 -8.00 -15.90
C SER A 305 -7.87 -7.22 -14.68
N GLY A 306 -6.61 -6.75 -14.70
CA GLY A 306 -6.02 -5.97 -13.63
C GLY A 306 -6.76 -4.67 -13.37
N ARG A 307 -7.08 -3.90 -14.41
CA ARG A 307 -7.90 -2.69 -14.29
C ARG A 307 -9.27 -2.98 -13.67
N GLN A 308 -9.92 -4.07 -14.08
CA GLN A 308 -11.22 -4.45 -13.53
C GLN A 308 -11.15 -4.74 -12.03
N VAL A 309 -10.12 -5.45 -11.59
CA VAL A 309 -9.93 -5.79 -10.17
C VAL A 309 -9.70 -4.54 -9.32
N VAL A 310 -8.88 -3.59 -9.78
CA VAL A 310 -8.55 -2.41 -8.98
C VAL A 310 -9.63 -1.33 -8.98
N GLU A 311 -10.68 -1.43 -9.79
CA GLU A 311 -11.84 -0.51 -9.75
C GLU A 311 -12.52 -0.46 -8.36
N GLN A 312 -12.40 -1.54 -7.57
CA GLN A 312 -12.90 -1.55 -6.20
C GLN A 312 -12.12 -0.61 -5.26
N PHE A 313 -10.90 -0.22 -5.63
CA PHE A 313 -10.01 0.63 -4.83
C PHE A 313 -10.12 2.13 -5.18
N ARG A 314 -11.13 2.52 -5.95
CA ARG A 314 -11.42 3.95 -6.16
C ARG A 314 -11.88 4.61 -4.88
N ALA A 315 -11.46 5.85 -4.69
CA ALA A 315 -11.72 6.63 -3.48
C ALA A 315 -13.21 6.69 -3.13
N GLU A 316 -14.08 6.85 -4.13
CA GLU A 316 -15.53 6.95 -3.94
C GLU A 316 -16.12 5.69 -3.31
N ARG A 317 -15.65 4.50 -3.71
CA ARG A 317 -16.13 3.22 -3.17
C ARG A 317 -15.69 3.00 -1.74
N THR A 318 -14.42 3.23 -1.47
CA THR A 318 -13.85 3.11 -0.13
C THR A 318 -14.46 4.14 0.83
N ALA A 319 -14.66 5.39 0.37
CA ALA A 319 -15.30 6.43 1.16
C ALA A 319 -16.72 6.06 1.63
N VAL A 320 -17.54 5.46 0.75
CA VAL A 320 -18.88 4.96 1.12
C VAL A 320 -18.80 3.88 2.19
N THR A 321 -17.85 2.96 2.08
CA THR A 321 -17.66 1.88 3.06
C THR A 321 -17.21 2.42 4.41
N LEU A 322 -16.24 3.34 4.42
CA LEU A 322 -15.75 4.03 5.61
C LEU A 322 -16.89 4.82 6.30
N GLU A 323 -17.62 5.62 5.55
CA GLU A 323 -18.72 6.42 6.09
C GLU A 323 -19.79 5.53 6.74
N ARG A 324 -20.21 4.44 6.08
CA ARG A 324 -21.16 3.47 6.64
C ARG A 324 -20.64 2.83 7.91
N TRP A 325 -19.37 2.46 7.94
CA TRP A 325 -18.76 1.86 9.11
C TRP A 325 -18.77 2.83 10.29
N PHE A 326 -18.32 4.08 10.11
CA PHE A 326 -18.34 5.10 11.15
C PHE A 326 -19.78 5.43 11.63
N ALA A 327 -20.73 5.60 10.68
CA ALA A 327 -22.12 5.89 11.01
C ALA A 327 -22.77 4.80 11.85
N SER A 328 -22.47 3.53 11.57
CA SER A 328 -22.99 2.39 12.35
C SER A 328 -22.53 2.39 13.81
N ARG A 329 -21.41 3.08 14.12
CA ARG A 329 -20.82 3.17 15.46
C ARG A 329 -21.28 4.41 16.25
N LEU A 330 -21.92 5.38 15.59
CA LEU A 330 -22.54 6.51 16.28
C LEU A 330 -23.93 6.19 16.81
N SER A 331 -24.58 5.18 16.25
CA SER A 331 -25.98 4.83 16.54
C SER A 331 -26.14 3.79 17.64
N GLY A 332 -25.06 3.23 18.14
CA GLY A 332 -25.03 2.27 19.25
C GLY A 332 -24.48 2.87 20.51
#